data_f46a98445497ed25a3b29734646d66d7
#
_entry.id   f46a98445497ed25a3b29734646d66d7
#
_cell.length_a   1.000
_cell.length_b   1.000
_cell.length_c   1.000
_cell.angle_alpha   90.00
_cell.angle_beta   90.00
_cell.angle_gamma   90.00
#
_symmetry.space_group_name_H-M   'P 1'
#
loop_
_entity.id
_entity.type
_entity.pdbx_description
1 polymer ?
#
loop_
_entity_poly.entity_id
_entity_poly.type
_entity_poly.pdbx_seq_one_letter_code
_entity_poly.pdbx_strand_id
1 'polypeptide(L)'
;MAPTDASTDASTHASTGASMHTGPASTPTCNEDTLELRLTDDFLALLSEDGDARVGETEAGQESSPAKGELLDHLADWGPVVTPAGTLHLVPVRLERELPLISHWMNDSTVASYWKLAGPEDVTADHLRTQLAGDGRSVPCLGVLDGTPMSYWEIYRADLDPLARHYPARPHDTGVHLLIGPVAERGRGLGAILLRSVADLILDRRPSCARVVAEPDLRNFPSVSAFLSAGFRFSAEAALPDKRAALMIRDRLLRDLM
;
A
#
# COMPACT_ATOMS: atom_id res chain seq x y z
N MET A 1 54.48 34.29 -15.25
CA MET A 1 55.30 34.56 -14.08
C MET A 1 54.78 33.69 -12.98
N ALA A 2 55.33 32.50 -12.87
CA ALA A 2 55.42 31.73 -11.64
C ALA A 2 56.76 32.20 -10.98
N PRO A 3 57.21 31.70 -9.85
CA PRO A 3 56.78 30.65 -8.95
C PRO A 3 56.85 31.09 -7.45
N THR A 4 56.71 30.24 -6.44
CA THR A 4 57.57 29.33 -5.70
C THR A 4 56.88 29.03 -4.36
N ASP A 5 56.70 27.85 -3.91
CA ASP A 5 57.54 26.83 -3.32
C ASP A 5 57.80 26.93 -1.80
N ALA A 6 57.80 25.75 -1.23
CA ALA A 6 58.47 25.23 -0.04
C ALA A 6 57.55 25.01 1.20
N SER A 7 57.26 23.83 1.64
CA SER A 7 58.11 22.63 2.02
C SER A 7 58.49 22.60 3.50
N THR A 8 58.28 21.42 4.10
CA THR A 8 59.03 20.74 5.18
C THR A 8 58.76 21.24 6.63
N ASP A 9 58.57 20.46 7.68
CA ASP A 9 59.29 19.22 8.02
C ASP A 9 58.64 18.48 9.19
N ALA A 10 59.03 17.26 9.30
CA ALA A 10 58.71 16.26 10.28
C ALA A 10 59.35 16.51 11.66
N SER A 11 58.82 15.88 12.69
CA SER A 11 59.64 15.22 13.68
C SER A 11 58.86 14.25 14.61
N THR A 12 59.21 13.06 14.51
CA THR A 12 59.26 11.89 15.35
C THR A 12 59.63 12.19 16.81
N HIS A 13 58.99 11.54 17.78
CA HIS A 13 59.71 10.85 18.86
C HIS A 13 58.84 9.73 19.50
N ALA A 14 59.50 8.60 19.60
CA ALA A 14 59.08 7.37 20.24
C ALA A 14 59.40 7.38 21.74
N SER A 15 58.76 6.60 22.54
CA SER A 15 59.36 5.49 23.31
C SER A 15 58.66 5.18 24.65
N THR A 16 58.27 3.95 24.81
CA THR A 16 58.60 3.02 25.89
C THR A 16 57.78 3.05 27.19
N GLY A 17 57.24 1.89 27.54
CA GLY A 17 57.09 1.48 28.93
C GLY A 17 56.00 0.43 29.16
N ALA A 18 56.36 -0.79 29.23
CA ALA A 18 55.54 -1.95 29.57
C ALA A 18 55.05 -1.94 31.02
N SER A 19 53.88 -2.52 31.28
CA SER A 19 53.81 -3.60 32.30
C SER A 19 52.46 -4.32 32.27
N MET A 20 52.54 -5.63 32.36
CA MET A 20 51.45 -6.59 32.41
C MET A 20 50.70 -6.50 33.76
N HIS A 21 49.37 -6.65 33.69
CA HIS A 21 48.65 -7.36 34.74
C HIS A 21 47.48 -8.13 34.11
N THR A 22 47.59 -9.42 34.26
CA THR A 22 46.58 -10.45 33.97
C THR A 22 45.46 -10.41 35.05
N GLY A 23 44.23 -10.31 34.62
CA GLY A 23 43.06 -10.59 35.45
C GLY A 23 41.95 -11.19 34.54
N PRO A 24 41.14 -12.13 35.03
CA PRO A 24 40.39 -13.05 34.19
C PRO A 24 39.20 -12.43 33.53
N ALA A 25 38.95 -12.83 32.29
CA ALA A 25 37.81 -12.51 31.48
C ALA A 25 36.50 -12.98 32.13
N SER A 26 35.62 -12.03 32.42
CA SER A 26 34.22 -12.31 32.70
C SER A 26 33.47 -12.23 31.39
N THR A 27 33.02 -13.35 30.90
CA THR A 27 32.03 -13.46 29.83
C THR A 27 30.70 -12.87 30.27
N PRO A 28 30.06 -11.97 29.50
CA PRO A 28 28.68 -11.63 29.75
C PRO A 28 27.78 -12.80 29.31
N THR A 29 27.15 -13.42 30.29
CA THR A 29 26.05 -14.37 30.10
C THR A 29 24.92 -13.62 29.46
N CYS A 30 24.57 -13.93 28.21
CA CYS A 30 23.30 -13.56 27.60
C CYS A 30 22.20 -14.31 28.36
N ASN A 31 21.44 -13.58 29.19
CA ASN A 31 20.14 -14.06 29.63
C ASN A 31 19.20 -13.97 28.44
N GLU A 32 18.96 -15.11 27.82
CA GLU A 32 17.80 -15.30 26.96
C GLU A 32 16.58 -15.46 27.88
N ASP A 33 15.96 -14.34 28.27
CA ASP A 33 14.62 -14.35 28.80
C ASP A 33 13.65 -14.63 27.65
N THR A 34 13.56 -15.90 27.28
CA THR A 34 12.46 -16.41 26.47
C THR A 34 11.22 -16.37 27.35
N LEU A 35 10.34 -15.40 27.13
CA LEU A 35 8.99 -15.40 27.69
C LEU A 35 8.26 -16.61 27.12
N GLU A 36 8.28 -17.74 27.84
CA GLU A 36 7.37 -18.85 27.58
C GLU A 36 5.95 -18.39 27.94
N LEU A 37 5.21 -17.95 26.92
CA LEU A 37 3.77 -17.80 27.01
C LEU A 37 3.14 -19.18 27.14
N ARG A 38 2.90 -19.62 28.37
CA ARG A 38 2.06 -20.80 28.64
C ARG A 38 0.63 -20.42 28.41
N LEU A 39 0.07 -20.91 27.30
CA LEU A 39 -1.38 -20.89 27.06
C LEU A 39 -2.04 -21.72 28.18
N THR A 40 -3.01 -21.16 28.85
CA THR A 40 -3.77 -21.87 29.89
C THR A 40 -4.60 -22.97 29.25
N ASP A 41 -4.81 -24.08 30.01
CA ASP A 41 -5.59 -25.22 29.53
C ASP A 41 -7.02 -24.82 29.11
N ASP A 42 -7.57 -23.76 29.71
CA ASP A 42 -8.87 -23.18 29.33
C ASP A 42 -8.87 -22.59 27.93
N PHE A 43 -7.75 -22.04 27.45
CA PHE A 43 -7.63 -21.52 26.08
C PHE A 43 -7.49 -22.67 25.05
N LEU A 44 -6.84 -23.76 25.43
CA LEU A 44 -6.73 -24.95 24.62
C LEU A 44 -8.06 -25.71 24.51
N ALA A 45 -8.88 -25.70 25.56
CA ALA A 45 -10.22 -26.26 25.55
C ALA A 45 -11.16 -25.51 24.61
N LEU A 46 -11.10 -24.18 24.57
CA LEU A 46 -11.88 -23.35 23.64
C LEU A 46 -11.53 -23.59 22.16
N LEU A 47 -10.31 -24.03 21.85
CA LEU A 47 -9.88 -24.36 20.48
C LEU A 47 -10.27 -25.80 20.06
N SER A 48 -10.68 -26.66 21.01
CA SER A 48 -11.04 -28.05 20.75
C SER A 48 -12.55 -28.30 20.63
N GLU A 49 -13.42 -27.32 20.89
CA GLU A 49 -14.88 -27.48 20.81
C GLU A 49 -15.47 -27.28 19.40
N ASP A 50 -14.69 -26.89 18.39
CA ASP A 50 -15.16 -26.71 17.01
C ASP A 50 -14.84 -27.90 16.07
N GLY A 51 -14.82 -29.10 16.58
CA GLY A 51 -14.43 -30.31 15.83
C GLY A 51 -15.44 -31.45 15.84
N ASP A 52 -16.75 -31.20 15.65
CA ASP A 52 -17.66 -32.25 15.24
C ASP A 52 -18.92 -31.70 14.53
N ALA A 53 -18.80 -31.43 13.26
CA ALA A 53 -19.92 -31.17 12.35
C ALA A 53 -19.76 -32.03 11.09
N ARG A 54 -20.37 -33.19 11.13
CA ARG A 54 -20.92 -34.03 10.06
C ARG A 54 -20.47 -33.73 8.62
N VAL A 55 -19.75 -34.72 8.07
CA VAL A 55 -19.60 -34.93 6.63
C VAL A 55 -21.01 -35.14 6.05
N GLY A 56 -21.49 -34.10 5.36
CA GLY A 56 -22.61 -34.15 4.44
C GLY A 56 -22.04 -33.95 3.05
N GLU A 57 -22.13 -34.96 2.21
CA GLU A 57 -21.91 -34.84 0.77
C GLU A 57 -22.81 -33.73 0.25
N THR A 58 -22.23 -32.69 -0.32
CA THR A 58 -22.96 -31.65 -1.05
C THR A 58 -22.27 -31.40 -2.37
N GLU A 59 -23.08 -31.57 -3.37
CA GLU A 59 -22.95 -31.34 -4.79
C GLU A 59 -22.00 -30.23 -5.21
N ALA A 60 -21.40 -30.38 -6.41
CA ALA A 60 -20.59 -29.44 -7.15
C ALA A 60 -21.09 -28.00 -6.98
N GLY A 61 -20.29 -27.19 -6.29
CA GLY A 61 -20.58 -25.79 -6.05
C GLY A 61 -20.65 -25.02 -7.36
N GLN A 62 -21.85 -24.55 -7.70
CA GLN A 62 -22.04 -23.41 -8.56
C GLN A 62 -21.22 -22.26 -7.98
N GLU A 63 -20.30 -21.71 -8.76
CA GLU A 63 -19.69 -20.41 -8.46
C GLU A 63 -20.83 -19.38 -8.42
N SER A 64 -21.27 -19.05 -7.21
CA SER A 64 -22.26 -18.01 -6.99
C SER A 64 -21.64 -16.69 -7.42
N SER A 65 -22.13 -16.09 -8.50
CA SER A 65 -21.84 -14.69 -8.81
C SER A 65 -22.13 -13.84 -7.57
N PRO A 66 -21.23 -12.95 -7.16
CA PRO A 66 -21.44 -12.10 -5.99
C PRO A 66 -22.76 -11.32 -6.14
N ALA A 67 -23.52 -11.22 -5.07
CA ALA A 67 -24.79 -10.54 -5.07
C ALA A 67 -24.62 -9.05 -5.44
N LYS A 68 -25.56 -8.46 -6.19
CA LYS A 68 -25.61 -7.02 -6.46
C LYS A 68 -25.54 -6.26 -5.12
N GLY A 69 -24.55 -5.35 -4.99
CA GLY A 69 -24.26 -4.62 -3.73
C GLY A 69 -23.01 -5.11 -2.99
N GLU A 70 -22.44 -6.25 -3.37
CA GLU A 70 -21.15 -6.71 -2.85
C GLU A 70 -19.95 -6.19 -3.65
N LEU A 71 -20.19 -5.76 -4.88
CA LEU A 71 -19.19 -5.16 -5.77
C LEU A 71 -19.07 -3.64 -5.51
N LEU A 72 -18.20 -2.98 -6.27
CA LEU A 72 -17.97 -1.53 -6.17
C LEU A 72 -19.01 -0.71 -6.95
N ASP A 73 -20.23 -1.23 -7.02
CA ASP A 73 -21.34 -0.55 -7.67
C ASP A 73 -21.58 0.81 -7.01
N HIS A 74 -21.97 1.81 -7.81
CA HIS A 74 -22.36 3.14 -7.34
C HIS A 74 -21.25 4.00 -6.72
N LEU A 75 -19.98 3.80 -7.08
CA LEU A 75 -18.90 4.67 -6.60
C LEU A 75 -19.14 6.14 -6.97
N ALA A 76 -19.82 6.41 -8.09
CA ALA A 76 -20.24 7.74 -8.48
C ALA A 76 -21.17 8.43 -7.45
N ASP A 77 -21.90 7.66 -6.65
CA ASP A 77 -22.88 8.15 -5.65
C ASP A 77 -22.24 8.40 -4.27
N TRP A 78 -20.93 8.17 -4.12
CA TRP A 78 -20.27 8.36 -2.83
C TRP A 78 -20.20 9.81 -2.38
N GLY A 79 -20.32 10.74 -3.32
CA GLY A 79 -20.33 12.18 -3.06
C GLY A 79 -18.95 12.77 -2.80
N PRO A 80 -18.89 14.09 -2.55
CA PRO A 80 -17.64 14.79 -2.26
C PRO A 80 -17.11 14.49 -0.86
N VAL A 81 -15.80 14.60 -0.72
CA VAL A 81 -15.09 14.54 0.57
C VAL A 81 -14.35 15.83 0.78
N VAL A 82 -14.59 16.49 1.90
CA VAL A 82 -13.82 17.66 2.33
C VAL A 82 -12.48 17.17 2.91
N THR A 83 -11.39 17.66 2.35
CA THR A 83 -10.03 17.32 2.77
C THR A 83 -9.27 18.59 3.16
N PRO A 84 -8.15 18.49 3.88
CA PRO A 84 -7.27 19.64 4.14
C PRO A 84 -6.72 20.31 2.87
N ALA A 85 -6.75 19.61 1.73
CA ALA A 85 -6.27 20.13 0.45
C ALA A 85 -7.38 20.72 -0.45
N GLY A 86 -8.65 20.60 -0.05
CA GLY A 86 -9.81 21.02 -0.83
C GLY A 86 -10.89 19.93 -0.89
N THR A 87 -11.91 20.15 -1.69
CA THR A 87 -13.02 19.21 -1.88
C THR A 87 -12.68 18.19 -2.98
N LEU A 88 -12.56 16.93 -2.60
CA LEU A 88 -12.26 15.81 -3.49
C LEU A 88 -13.55 15.12 -3.97
N HIS A 89 -13.64 14.88 -5.27
CA HIS A 89 -14.64 14.01 -5.89
C HIS A 89 -13.94 12.83 -6.57
N LEU A 90 -14.41 11.61 -6.35
CA LEU A 90 -14.05 10.45 -7.15
C LEU A 90 -15.04 10.32 -8.30
N VAL A 91 -14.55 10.48 -9.52
CA VAL A 91 -15.35 10.43 -10.74
C VAL A 91 -14.95 9.20 -11.55
N PRO A 92 -15.85 8.20 -11.72
CA PRO A 92 -15.54 7.05 -12.57
C PRO A 92 -15.09 7.47 -13.97
N VAL A 93 -14.08 6.82 -14.50
CA VAL A 93 -13.48 7.15 -15.79
C VAL A 93 -14.46 6.85 -16.93
N ARG A 94 -14.59 7.79 -17.86
CA ARG A 94 -15.21 7.61 -19.17
C ARG A 94 -14.10 7.61 -20.20
N LEU A 95 -13.90 6.49 -20.85
CA LEU A 95 -12.73 6.26 -21.72
C LEU A 95 -12.54 7.38 -22.74
N GLU A 96 -13.61 7.75 -23.45
CA GLU A 96 -13.56 8.73 -24.54
C GLU A 96 -13.16 10.14 -24.08
N ARG A 97 -13.35 10.43 -22.80
CA ARG A 97 -13.15 11.76 -22.24
C ARG A 97 -11.80 11.88 -21.50
N GLU A 98 -11.48 10.90 -20.66
CA GLU A 98 -10.36 11.00 -19.72
C GLU A 98 -9.11 10.30 -20.22
N LEU A 99 -9.18 9.44 -21.25
CA LEU A 99 -8.05 8.68 -21.79
C LEU A 99 -6.83 9.56 -22.12
N PRO A 100 -6.95 10.69 -22.86
CA PRO A 100 -5.78 11.50 -23.20
C PRO A 100 -5.04 12.01 -21.97
N LEU A 101 -5.78 12.42 -20.94
CA LEU A 101 -5.21 12.93 -19.67
C LEU A 101 -4.51 11.81 -18.90
N ILE A 102 -5.16 10.65 -18.76
CA ILE A 102 -4.60 9.51 -18.03
C ILE A 102 -3.36 9.00 -18.77
N SER A 103 -3.41 8.83 -20.09
CA SER A 103 -2.27 8.41 -20.91
C SER A 103 -1.11 9.41 -20.80
N HIS A 104 -1.38 10.71 -20.79
CA HIS A 104 -0.34 11.71 -20.54
C HIS A 104 0.35 11.50 -19.19
N TRP A 105 -0.41 11.24 -18.12
CA TRP A 105 0.17 10.96 -16.81
C TRP A 105 0.93 9.63 -16.75
N MET A 106 0.45 8.58 -17.42
CA MET A 106 1.13 7.27 -17.49
C MET A 106 2.47 7.33 -18.23
N ASN A 107 2.63 8.31 -19.15
CA ASN A 107 3.87 8.54 -19.88
C ASN A 107 4.89 9.44 -19.14
N ASP A 108 4.54 9.99 -17.97
CA ASP A 108 5.54 10.62 -17.11
C ASP A 108 6.58 9.57 -16.65
N SER A 109 7.86 9.87 -16.75
CA SER A 109 8.94 8.90 -16.51
C SER A 109 8.92 8.30 -15.09
N THR A 110 8.54 9.11 -14.10
CA THR A 110 8.43 8.66 -12.71
C THR A 110 7.25 7.69 -12.54
N VAL A 111 6.12 7.99 -13.17
CA VAL A 111 4.92 7.17 -13.17
C VAL A 111 5.15 5.86 -13.92
N ALA A 112 5.71 5.96 -15.12
CA ALA A 112 6.03 4.82 -16.00
C ALA A 112 6.86 3.74 -15.29
N SER A 113 7.75 4.16 -14.39
CA SER A 113 8.61 3.24 -13.63
C SER A 113 7.82 2.26 -12.75
N TYR A 114 6.62 2.64 -12.32
CA TYR A 114 5.81 1.84 -11.39
C TYR A 114 4.51 1.32 -12.01
N TRP A 115 3.86 2.12 -12.86
CA TRP A 115 2.60 1.74 -13.49
C TRP A 115 2.79 0.87 -14.73
N LYS A 116 3.94 1.00 -15.42
CA LYS A 116 4.30 0.21 -16.61
C LYS A 116 3.29 0.32 -17.77
N LEU A 117 2.59 1.45 -17.84
CA LEU A 117 1.57 1.77 -18.85
C LEU A 117 2.03 2.87 -19.81
N ALA A 118 3.34 3.17 -19.83
CA ALA A 118 3.91 4.11 -20.79
C ALA A 118 3.92 3.51 -22.20
N GLY A 119 3.64 4.36 -23.18
CA GLY A 119 3.59 3.97 -24.59
C GLY A 119 2.53 4.76 -25.36
N PRO A 120 2.14 4.29 -26.53
CA PRO A 120 0.99 4.83 -27.27
C PRO A 120 -0.28 4.80 -26.42
N GLU A 121 -1.21 5.67 -26.73
CA GLU A 121 -2.47 5.82 -25.97
C GLU A 121 -3.26 4.51 -25.84
N ASP A 122 -3.13 3.61 -26.83
CA ASP A 122 -3.77 2.29 -26.82
C ASP A 122 -3.34 1.44 -25.62
N VAL A 123 -2.12 1.58 -25.11
CA VAL A 123 -1.64 0.84 -23.92
C VAL A 123 -2.49 1.19 -22.71
N THR A 124 -2.69 2.48 -22.47
CA THR A 124 -3.56 2.97 -21.38
C THR A 124 -5.03 2.63 -21.66
N ALA A 125 -5.47 2.74 -22.94
CA ALA A 125 -6.83 2.44 -23.32
C ALA A 125 -7.19 0.97 -23.05
N ASP A 126 -6.33 0.03 -23.39
CA ASP A 126 -6.56 -1.41 -23.19
C ASP A 126 -6.63 -1.76 -21.70
N HIS A 127 -5.76 -1.16 -20.89
CA HIS A 127 -5.80 -1.28 -19.44
C HIS A 127 -7.14 -0.80 -18.87
N LEU A 128 -7.57 0.39 -19.24
CA LEU A 128 -8.85 0.97 -18.79
C LEU A 128 -10.06 0.15 -19.29
N ARG A 129 -10.06 -0.29 -20.56
CA ARG A 129 -11.13 -1.14 -21.12
C ARG A 129 -11.29 -2.44 -20.33
N THR A 130 -10.18 -3.06 -19.95
CA THR A 130 -10.20 -4.30 -19.18
C THR A 130 -10.91 -4.09 -17.83
N GLN A 131 -10.68 -2.99 -17.15
CA GLN A 131 -11.35 -2.67 -15.90
C GLN A 131 -12.83 -2.29 -16.11
N LEU A 132 -13.12 -1.45 -17.11
CA LEU A 132 -14.47 -0.97 -17.41
C LEU A 132 -15.40 -2.06 -17.95
N ALA A 133 -14.86 -3.05 -18.69
CA ALA A 133 -15.60 -4.20 -19.19
C ALA A 133 -15.76 -5.32 -18.13
N GLY A 134 -15.16 -5.14 -16.95
CA GLY A 134 -15.21 -6.10 -15.86
C GLY A 134 -16.58 -6.19 -15.18
N ASP A 135 -16.64 -7.03 -14.18
CA ASP A 135 -17.84 -7.33 -13.40
C ASP A 135 -18.07 -6.38 -12.19
N GLY A 136 -17.44 -5.21 -12.18
CA GLY A 136 -17.51 -4.25 -11.08
C GLY A 136 -16.54 -4.54 -9.93
N ARG A 137 -15.59 -5.45 -10.09
CA ARG A 137 -14.54 -5.72 -9.08
C ARG A 137 -13.50 -4.61 -9.01
N SER A 138 -13.33 -3.84 -10.07
CA SER A 138 -12.41 -2.70 -10.14
C SER A 138 -13.08 -1.54 -10.82
N VAL A 139 -12.91 -0.34 -10.25
CA VAL A 139 -13.47 0.91 -10.81
C VAL A 139 -12.34 1.92 -10.93
N PRO A 140 -11.91 2.24 -12.18
CA PRO A 140 -10.97 3.33 -12.42
C PRO A 140 -11.67 4.68 -12.23
N CYS A 141 -11.03 5.61 -11.50
CA CYS A 141 -11.59 6.93 -11.21
C CYS A 141 -10.57 8.05 -11.41
N LEU A 142 -11.06 9.23 -11.76
CA LEU A 142 -10.33 10.47 -11.53
C LEU A 142 -10.64 11.02 -10.14
N GLY A 143 -9.62 11.44 -9.42
CA GLY A 143 -9.76 12.31 -8.26
C GLY A 143 -9.72 13.76 -8.72
N VAL A 144 -10.87 14.44 -8.59
CA VAL A 144 -11.06 15.85 -8.95
C VAL A 144 -11.06 16.68 -7.68
N LEU A 145 -10.04 17.52 -7.51
CA LEU A 145 -9.87 18.38 -6.34
C LEU A 145 -10.25 19.81 -6.71
N ASP A 146 -11.24 20.38 -6.03
CA ASP A 146 -11.79 21.72 -6.31
C ASP A 146 -12.06 21.96 -7.81
N GLY A 147 -12.64 20.96 -8.47
CA GLY A 147 -12.98 21.01 -9.89
C GLY A 147 -11.83 20.69 -10.85
N THR A 148 -10.61 20.46 -10.36
CA THR A 148 -9.42 20.17 -11.18
C THR A 148 -9.06 18.69 -11.11
N PRO A 149 -8.93 17.96 -12.24
CA PRO A 149 -8.39 16.61 -12.23
C PRO A 149 -6.96 16.58 -11.66
N MET A 150 -6.76 15.85 -10.55
CA MET A 150 -5.53 15.89 -9.79
C MET A 150 -4.86 14.52 -9.68
N SER A 151 -5.64 13.46 -9.73
CA SER A 151 -5.15 12.11 -9.47
C SER A 151 -5.95 11.06 -10.26
N TYR A 152 -5.32 9.92 -10.47
CA TYR A 152 -5.97 8.71 -11.00
C TYR A 152 -5.97 7.63 -9.93
N TRP A 153 -7.06 6.89 -9.85
CA TRP A 153 -7.32 5.86 -8.85
C TRP A 153 -7.82 4.59 -9.50
N GLU A 154 -7.42 3.48 -8.92
CA GLU A 154 -8.09 2.20 -9.10
C GLU A 154 -8.56 1.73 -7.74
N ILE A 155 -9.87 1.57 -7.60
CA ILE A 155 -10.50 1.04 -6.39
C ILE A 155 -11.00 -0.34 -6.73
N TYR A 156 -10.57 -1.35 -6.00
CA TYR A 156 -10.83 -2.73 -6.39
C TYR A 156 -11.11 -3.63 -5.19
N ARG A 157 -11.78 -4.76 -5.43
CA ARG A 157 -12.01 -5.85 -4.46
C ARG A 157 -10.73 -6.66 -4.35
N ALA A 158 -9.91 -6.35 -3.35
CA ALA A 158 -8.61 -7.00 -3.14
C ALA A 158 -8.74 -8.48 -2.77
N ASP A 159 -9.84 -8.87 -2.15
CA ASP A 159 -10.15 -10.25 -1.83
C ASP A 159 -10.55 -11.10 -3.06
N LEU A 160 -10.93 -10.47 -4.15
CA LEU A 160 -11.24 -11.12 -5.43
C LEU A 160 -10.14 -10.92 -6.49
N ASP A 161 -9.07 -10.22 -6.13
CA ASP A 161 -7.92 -9.93 -6.96
C ASP A 161 -6.81 -11.01 -6.78
N PRO A 162 -5.93 -11.23 -7.76
CA PRO A 162 -4.76 -12.10 -7.59
C PRO A 162 -3.91 -11.78 -6.35
N LEU A 163 -3.91 -10.53 -5.87
CA LEU A 163 -3.28 -10.11 -4.63
C LEU A 163 -3.71 -10.95 -3.42
N ALA A 164 -4.95 -11.44 -3.38
CA ALA A 164 -5.49 -12.26 -2.30
C ALA A 164 -4.69 -13.55 -2.03
N ARG A 165 -3.90 -14.02 -3.01
CA ARG A 165 -3.04 -15.19 -2.87
C ARG A 165 -1.74 -14.90 -2.10
N HIS A 166 -1.42 -13.63 -1.88
CA HIS A 166 -0.15 -13.17 -1.31
C HIS A 166 -0.28 -12.60 0.10
N TYR A 167 -1.49 -12.61 0.68
CA TYR A 167 -1.72 -12.19 2.06
C TYR A 167 -2.99 -12.85 2.63
N PRO A 168 -3.20 -12.87 3.96
CA PRO A 168 -4.44 -13.39 4.56
C PRO A 168 -5.59 -12.43 4.26
N ALA A 169 -6.14 -12.52 3.05
CA ALA A 169 -7.26 -11.70 2.58
C ALA A 169 -8.51 -11.99 3.41
N ARG A 170 -9.30 -10.94 3.65
CA ARG A 170 -10.61 -11.04 4.29
C ARG A 170 -11.69 -10.66 3.29
N PRO A 171 -12.89 -11.24 3.41
CA PRO A 171 -14.02 -10.83 2.58
C PRO A 171 -14.19 -9.31 2.60
N HIS A 172 -14.45 -8.73 1.42
CA HIS A 172 -14.64 -7.30 1.21
C HIS A 172 -13.41 -6.40 1.45
N ASP A 173 -12.21 -6.94 1.62
CA ASP A 173 -10.99 -6.12 1.56
C ASP A 173 -10.99 -5.30 0.27
N THR A 174 -10.79 -4.01 0.40
CA THR A 174 -10.83 -3.09 -0.73
C THR A 174 -9.42 -2.55 -1.00
N GLY A 175 -8.94 -2.75 -2.22
CA GLY A 175 -7.64 -2.27 -2.67
C GLY A 175 -7.71 -0.87 -3.26
N VAL A 176 -6.60 -0.12 -3.16
CA VAL A 176 -6.46 1.18 -3.79
C VAL A 176 -5.10 1.35 -4.44
N HIS A 177 -5.10 1.84 -5.68
CA HIS A 177 -3.93 2.42 -6.34
C HIS A 177 -4.13 3.92 -6.52
N LEU A 178 -3.06 4.69 -6.38
CA LEU A 178 -3.07 6.15 -6.55
C LEU A 178 -1.90 6.60 -7.42
N LEU A 179 -2.22 7.50 -8.32
CA LEU A 179 -1.28 8.33 -9.07
C LEU A 179 -1.63 9.79 -8.89
N ILE A 180 -0.66 10.64 -8.51
CA ILE A 180 -0.78 12.11 -8.58
C ILE A 180 -0.32 12.56 -9.97
N GLY A 181 -1.25 13.14 -10.74
CA GLY A 181 -1.02 13.52 -12.12
C GLY A 181 -0.03 14.68 -12.28
N PRO A 182 -0.36 15.91 -11.81
CA PRO A 182 0.49 17.06 -11.98
C PRO A 182 1.81 16.92 -11.22
N VAL A 183 2.94 17.08 -11.93
CA VAL A 183 4.30 16.97 -11.35
C VAL A 183 4.50 17.97 -10.21
N ALA A 184 3.98 19.18 -10.36
CA ALA A 184 4.12 20.26 -9.37
C ALA A 184 3.45 19.93 -8.02
N GLU A 185 2.53 19.00 -7.99
CA GLU A 185 1.78 18.60 -6.78
C GLU A 185 2.37 17.38 -6.08
N ARG A 186 3.37 16.76 -6.67
CA ARG A 186 4.08 15.61 -6.09
C ARG A 186 5.07 16.08 -5.01
N GLY A 187 5.33 15.22 -4.01
CA GLY A 187 6.29 15.53 -2.94
C GLY A 187 5.83 16.57 -1.92
N ARG A 188 4.58 17.06 -2.00
CA ARG A 188 4.01 18.10 -1.14
C ARG A 188 3.03 17.58 -0.08
N GLY A 189 2.98 16.28 0.12
CA GLY A 189 2.06 15.66 1.08
C GLY A 189 0.64 15.40 0.53
N LEU A 190 0.31 15.87 -0.68
CA LEU A 190 -1.03 15.70 -1.27
C LEU A 190 -1.44 14.22 -1.33
N GLY A 191 -0.53 13.34 -1.76
CA GLY A 191 -0.80 11.90 -1.82
C GLY A 191 -1.30 11.32 -0.49
N ALA A 192 -0.68 11.71 0.63
CA ALA A 192 -1.08 11.23 1.96
C ALA A 192 -2.46 11.77 2.36
N ILE A 193 -2.76 13.04 2.08
CA ILE A 193 -4.07 13.64 2.35
C ILE A 193 -5.16 12.90 1.57
N LEU A 194 -4.96 12.70 0.27
CA LEU A 194 -5.94 12.05 -0.58
C LEU A 194 -6.12 10.57 -0.22
N LEU A 195 -5.03 9.83 0.06
CA LEU A 195 -5.08 8.43 0.49
C LEU A 195 -5.88 8.26 1.77
N ARG A 196 -5.62 9.10 2.80
CA ARG A 196 -6.41 9.07 4.04
C ARG A 196 -7.89 9.29 3.74
N SER A 197 -8.21 10.35 3.00
CA SER A 197 -9.59 10.75 2.73
C SER A 197 -10.35 9.69 1.94
N VAL A 198 -9.72 9.09 0.92
CA VAL A 198 -10.34 8.03 0.11
C VAL A 198 -10.49 6.73 0.89
N ALA A 199 -9.48 6.37 1.70
CA ALA A 199 -9.59 5.18 2.55
C ALA A 199 -10.72 5.32 3.59
N ASP A 200 -10.85 6.49 4.22
CA ASP A 200 -11.94 6.76 5.16
C ASP A 200 -13.29 6.74 4.44
N LEU A 201 -13.40 7.34 3.25
CA LEU A 201 -14.59 7.28 2.41
C LEU A 201 -14.98 5.84 2.07
N ILE A 202 -14.04 5.00 1.66
CA ILE A 202 -14.27 3.57 1.40
C ILE A 202 -14.83 2.89 2.65
N LEU A 203 -14.19 3.08 3.79
CA LEU A 203 -14.63 2.48 5.04
C LEU A 203 -16.03 2.96 5.44
N ASP A 204 -16.38 4.21 5.20
CA ASP A 204 -17.71 4.77 5.52
C ASP A 204 -18.80 4.27 4.55
N ARG A 205 -18.50 4.23 3.24
CA ARG A 205 -19.47 3.84 2.21
C ARG A 205 -19.63 2.32 2.06
N ARG A 206 -18.69 1.53 2.55
CA ARG A 206 -18.70 0.07 2.48
C ARG A 206 -18.64 -0.55 3.88
N PRO A 207 -19.76 -0.67 4.60
CA PRO A 207 -19.77 -1.21 5.98
C PRO A 207 -19.16 -2.61 6.10
N SER A 208 -19.29 -3.44 5.08
CA SER A 208 -18.69 -4.79 5.03
C SER A 208 -17.17 -4.77 4.83
N CYS A 209 -16.59 -3.66 4.38
CA CYS A 209 -15.15 -3.50 4.21
C CYS A 209 -14.49 -3.28 5.57
N ALA A 210 -13.75 -4.26 6.07
CA ALA A 210 -13.02 -4.12 7.33
C ALA A 210 -11.66 -3.45 7.14
N ARG A 211 -11.07 -3.55 5.94
CA ARG A 211 -9.71 -3.06 5.65
C ARG A 211 -9.62 -2.47 4.27
N VAL A 212 -8.92 -1.34 4.17
CA VAL A 212 -8.38 -0.83 2.90
C VAL A 212 -6.92 -1.29 2.79
N VAL A 213 -6.56 -1.86 1.64
CA VAL A 213 -5.23 -2.44 1.40
C VAL A 213 -4.57 -1.78 0.18
N ALA A 214 -3.25 -1.83 0.14
CA ALA A 214 -2.47 -1.40 -1.02
C ALA A 214 -1.14 -2.16 -1.05
N GLU A 215 -0.51 -2.22 -2.24
CA GLU A 215 0.73 -2.96 -2.44
C GLU A 215 1.75 -2.16 -3.28
N PRO A 216 2.15 -0.94 -2.84
CA PRO A 216 3.18 -0.17 -3.53
C PRO A 216 4.49 -0.97 -3.64
N ASP A 217 5.20 -0.80 -4.76
CA ASP A 217 6.55 -1.33 -4.93
C ASP A 217 7.45 -0.82 -3.79
N LEU A 218 8.20 -1.71 -3.14
CA LEU A 218 9.11 -1.35 -2.06
C LEU A 218 10.15 -0.29 -2.46
N ARG A 219 10.48 -0.19 -3.75
CA ARG A 219 11.38 0.83 -4.28
C ARG A 219 10.72 2.19 -4.46
N ASN A 220 9.38 2.25 -4.42
CA ASN A 220 8.61 3.49 -4.51
C ASN A 220 8.49 4.13 -3.12
N PHE A 221 9.64 4.59 -2.58
CA PHE A 221 9.68 5.23 -1.25
C PHE A 221 8.68 6.37 -1.07
N PRO A 222 8.46 7.26 -2.07
CA PRO A 222 7.44 8.30 -1.95
C PRO A 222 6.03 7.74 -1.73
N SER A 223 5.68 6.67 -2.43
CA SER A 223 4.37 6.01 -2.27
C SER A 223 4.24 5.34 -0.90
N VAL A 224 5.23 4.54 -0.50
CA VAL A 224 5.25 3.89 0.83
C VAL A 224 5.13 4.93 1.95
N SER A 225 5.89 6.03 1.86
CA SER A 225 5.82 7.13 2.82
C SER A 225 4.44 7.80 2.85
N ALA A 226 3.81 7.99 1.68
CA ALA A 226 2.48 8.57 1.61
C ALA A 226 1.42 7.68 2.28
N PHE A 227 1.47 6.36 2.07
CA PHE A 227 0.60 5.40 2.76
C PHE A 227 0.79 5.43 4.27
N LEU A 228 2.04 5.41 4.76
CA LEU A 228 2.32 5.52 6.20
C LEU A 228 1.75 6.82 6.78
N SER A 229 1.98 7.95 6.12
CA SER A 229 1.46 9.26 6.53
C SER A 229 -0.07 9.34 6.46
N ALA A 230 -0.69 8.55 5.59
CA ALA A 230 -2.15 8.41 5.50
C ALA A 230 -2.75 7.52 6.61
N GLY A 231 -1.94 6.94 7.48
CA GLY A 231 -2.38 6.07 8.57
C GLY A 231 -2.58 4.61 8.15
N PHE A 232 -1.96 4.19 7.04
CA PHE A 232 -1.78 2.78 6.76
C PHE A 232 -0.58 2.26 7.56
N ARG A 233 -0.65 1.04 8.02
CA ARG A 233 0.48 0.34 8.62
C ARG A 233 1.12 -0.60 7.59
N PHE A 234 2.43 -0.74 7.64
CA PHE A 234 3.13 -1.82 6.97
C PHE A 234 2.76 -3.15 7.65
N SER A 235 2.26 -4.10 6.89
CA SER A 235 1.82 -5.41 7.41
C SER A 235 2.83 -6.51 7.09
N ALA A 236 3.27 -6.56 5.85
CA ALA A 236 4.21 -7.57 5.37
C ALA A 236 4.85 -7.12 4.06
N GLU A 237 5.85 -7.86 3.62
CA GLU A 237 6.35 -7.82 2.26
C GLU A 237 5.64 -8.91 1.44
N ALA A 238 5.15 -8.55 0.25
CA ALA A 238 4.52 -9.46 -0.69
C ALA A 238 5.40 -9.60 -1.95
N ALA A 239 5.75 -10.84 -2.29
CA ALA A 239 6.43 -11.15 -3.53
C ALA A 239 5.37 -11.34 -4.63
N LEU A 240 5.18 -10.33 -5.47
CA LEU A 240 4.29 -10.37 -6.62
C LEU A 240 5.09 -10.72 -7.89
N PRO A 241 4.45 -11.20 -8.96
CA PRO A 241 5.14 -11.64 -10.17
C PRO A 241 6.05 -10.57 -10.81
N ASP A 242 5.70 -9.30 -10.64
CA ASP A 242 6.34 -8.15 -11.29
C ASP A 242 7.06 -7.21 -10.33
N LYS A 243 6.83 -7.33 -9.01
CA LYS A 243 7.42 -6.46 -7.98
C LYS A 243 7.50 -7.12 -6.61
N ARG A 244 8.40 -6.63 -5.78
CA ARG A 244 8.32 -6.81 -4.32
C ARG A 244 7.55 -5.63 -3.76
N ALA A 245 6.45 -5.89 -3.10
CA ALA A 245 5.53 -4.88 -2.63
C ALA A 245 5.49 -4.78 -1.11
N ALA A 246 5.26 -3.57 -0.60
CA ALA A 246 4.89 -3.33 0.77
C ALA A 246 3.37 -3.53 0.91
N LEU A 247 2.92 -4.56 1.60
CA LEU A 247 1.50 -4.69 1.94
C LEU A 247 1.14 -3.66 3.00
N MET A 248 0.36 -2.67 2.61
CA MET A 248 -0.09 -1.56 3.44
C MET A 248 -1.56 -1.77 3.79
N ILE A 249 -1.91 -1.64 5.06
CA ILE A 249 -3.27 -1.90 5.55
C ILE A 249 -3.75 -0.75 6.42
N ARG A 250 -4.98 -0.26 6.16
CA ARG A 250 -5.72 0.64 7.03
C ARG A 250 -6.97 -0.08 7.53
N ASP A 251 -6.99 -0.40 8.81
CA ASP A 251 -8.09 -1.12 9.45
C ASP A 251 -9.19 -0.15 9.92
N ARG A 252 -10.44 -0.54 9.74
CA ARG A 252 -11.61 0.18 10.28
C ARG A 252 -11.52 0.40 11.79
N LEU A 253 -11.14 -0.65 12.52
CA LEU A 253 -11.07 -0.60 13.99
C LEU A 253 -9.93 0.28 14.51
N LEU A 254 -8.90 0.52 13.71
CA LEU A 254 -7.71 1.26 14.13
C LEU A 254 -7.65 2.67 13.54
N ARG A 255 -8.61 3.05 12.67
CA ARG A 255 -8.55 4.33 11.93
C ARG A 255 -8.55 5.55 12.84
N ASP A 256 -9.22 5.47 14.00
CA ASP A 256 -9.36 6.58 14.94
C ASP A 256 -8.19 6.66 15.94
N LEU A 257 -7.27 5.70 15.89
CA LEU A 257 -6.10 5.62 16.75
C LEU A 257 -4.82 6.14 16.06
N MET A 258 -4.90 6.51 14.77
CA MET A 258 -3.73 6.84 13.96
C MET A 258 -3.83 8.24 13.34
#